data_690f3b8c6656223d188d11a887f9ed3d
#
_entry.id   690f3b8c6656223d188d11a887f9ed3d
#
_cell.length_a   1.000
_cell.length_b   1.000
_cell.length_c   1.000
_cell.angle_alpha   90.00
_cell.angle_beta   90.00
_cell.angle_gamma   90.00
#
_symmetry.space_group_name_H-M   'P 1'
#
loop_
_entity.id
_entity.type
_entity.pdbx_description
1 polymer ?
#
loop_
_entity_poly.entity_id
_entity_poly.type
_entity_poly.pdbx_seq_one_letter_code
_entity_poly.pdbx_strand_id
1 'polypeptide(L)'
;VRLLRDAAPGTVYAVEQTYGFHQEPDYPKLHMEIPDELAPAEALLAPDGPGAGEPVLKILAYHPTLDPDAFLTLARLAIGDRANVTRSSPSALLEISGPGVSKASTLALCCAERGISHEEVVAFGDMPNDVEMLTWAGQSYAMGNAHPDVIAAASGRTVANNDDGVAVVIEQLLADRD
;
A
#
# COMPACT_ATOMS: atom_id res chain seq x y z
N VAL A 1 -3.86 10.87 11.71
CA VAL A 1 -5.11 10.41 12.31
C VAL A 1 -6.14 11.55 12.32
N ARG A 2 -5.96 12.62 13.12
CA ARG A 2 -6.98 13.67 13.37
C ARG A 2 -7.59 14.23 12.09
N LEU A 3 -6.78 14.67 11.12
CA LEU A 3 -7.27 15.23 9.84
C LEU A 3 -8.22 14.31 9.09
N LEU A 4 -7.90 13.00 9.06
CA LEU A 4 -8.75 12.04 8.37
C LEU A 4 -9.99 11.67 9.19
N ARG A 5 -9.88 11.63 10.52
CA ARG A 5 -11.04 11.40 11.42
C ARG A 5 -12.05 12.54 11.31
N ASP A 6 -11.58 13.78 11.17
CA ASP A 6 -12.45 14.97 10.98
C ASP A 6 -13.11 14.93 9.58
N ALA A 7 -12.39 14.53 8.54
CA ALA A 7 -12.88 14.46 7.17
C ALA A 7 -13.80 13.26 6.91
N ALA A 8 -13.57 12.14 7.59
CA ALA A 8 -14.31 10.89 7.47
C ALA A 8 -14.64 10.31 8.86
N PRO A 9 -15.65 10.84 9.57
CA PRO A 9 -16.07 10.32 10.86
C PRO A 9 -16.47 8.86 10.77
N GLY A 10 -16.03 8.05 11.73
CA GLY A 10 -16.21 6.59 11.72
C GLY A 10 -15.02 5.81 11.18
N THR A 11 -13.96 6.50 10.72
CA THR A 11 -12.70 5.85 10.39
C THR A 11 -12.05 5.27 11.64
N VAL A 12 -11.62 4.02 11.54
CA VAL A 12 -10.88 3.29 12.58
C VAL A 12 -9.48 2.96 12.10
N TYR A 13 -8.54 2.81 13.04
CA TYR A 13 -7.12 2.74 12.70
C TYR A 13 -6.41 1.54 13.32
N ALA A 14 -5.37 1.08 12.59
CA ALA A 14 -4.31 0.27 13.16
C ALA A 14 -2.95 0.91 12.86
N VAL A 15 -1.95 0.55 13.65
CA VAL A 15 -0.58 1.09 13.57
C VAL A 15 0.38 -0.08 13.45
N GLU A 16 1.13 -0.13 12.36
CA GLU A 16 2.23 -1.06 12.15
C GLU A 16 3.56 -0.40 12.55
N GLN A 17 4.29 -1.04 13.44
CA GLN A 17 5.62 -0.66 13.87
C GLN A 17 6.62 -1.78 13.54
N THR A 18 7.91 -1.56 13.78
CA THR A 18 8.96 -2.54 13.44
C THR A 18 8.74 -3.89 14.12
N TYR A 19 8.27 -3.89 15.36
CA TYR A 19 8.09 -5.11 16.17
C TYR A 19 6.69 -5.21 16.78
N GLY A 20 5.73 -4.39 16.35
CA GLY A 20 4.41 -4.36 16.94
C GLY A 20 3.29 -4.02 15.96
N PHE A 21 2.13 -4.60 16.19
CA PHE A 21 0.88 -4.27 15.53
C PHE A 21 -0.17 -3.88 16.58
N HIS A 22 -0.64 -2.67 16.51
CA HIS A 22 -1.59 -2.09 17.46
C HIS A 22 -2.82 -1.61 16.71
N GLN A 23 -3.99 -1.67 17.33
CA GLN A 23 -5.22 -1.23 16.66
C GLN A 23 -6.24 -0.61 17.62
N GLU A 24 -7.20 0.10 17.04
CA GLU A 24 -8.38 0.54 17.78
C GLU A 24 -9.32 -0.65 18.05
N PRO A 25 -10.11 -0.62 19.15
CA PRO A 25 -11.01 -1.73 19.51
C PRO A 25 -12.01 -2.11 18.42
N ASP A 26 -12.48 -1.11 17.65
CA ASP A 26 -13.47 -1.29 16.58
C ASP A 26 -12.81 -1.55 15.19
N TYR A 27 -11.49 -1.65 15.12
CA TYR A 27 -10.81 -1.99 13.88
C TYR A 27 -11.15 -3.44 13.48
N PRO A 28 -11.57 -3.71 12.24
CA PRO A 28 -11.98 -5.04 11.82
C PRO A 28 -10.81 -6.02 11.79
N LYS A 29 -11.10 -7.30 12.03
CA LYS A 29 -10.09 -8.37 11.92
C LYS A 29 -9.78 -8.68 10.46
N LEU A 30 -9.07 -7.77 9.81
CA LEU A 30 -8.66 -7.90 8.40
C LEU A 30 -7.38 -8.73 8.24
N HIS A 31 -6.57 -8.80 9.28
CA HIS A 31 -5.30 -9.51 9.31
C HIS A 31 -5.38 -10.68 10.29
N MET A 32 -4.56 -11.70 10.05
CA MET A 32 -4.44 -12.86 10.97
C MET A 32 -3.60 -12.52 12.22
N GLU A 33 -3.00 -11.34 12.25
CA GLU A 33 -2.19 -10.90 13.38
C GLU A 33 -3.06 -10.54 14.58
N ILE A 34 -2.61 -10.95 15.74
CA ILE A 34 -3.22 -10.57 17.02
C ILE A 34 -2.58 -9.24 17.42
N PRO A 35 -3.36 -8.19 17.67
CA PRO A 35 -2.79 -6.91 18.07
C PRO A 35 -2.13 -7.02 19.45
N ASP A 36 -0.98 -6.39 19.60
CA ASP A 36 -0.25 -6.32 20.87
C ASP A 36 -0.98 -5.43 21.88
N GLU A 37 -1.65 -4.37 21.41
CA GLU A 37 -2.39 -3.44 22.25
C GLU A 37 -3.65 -2.94 21.52
N LEU A 38 -4.72 -2.73 22.33
CA LEU A 38 -5.98 -2.14 21.88
C LEU A 38 -6.21 -0.80 22.58
N ALA A 39 -6.06 0.31 21.83
CA ALA A 39 -6.30 1.65 22.34
C ALA A 39 -6.69 2.62 21.20
N PRO A 40 -7.25 3.80 21.49
CA PRO A 40 -7.44 4.84 20.47
C PRO A 40 -6.13 5.17 19.76
N ALA A 41 -6.18 5.43 18.46
CA ALA A 41 -4.97 5.67 17.64
C ALA A 41 -4.11 6.82 18.18
N GLU A 42 -4.72 7.85 18.77
CA GLU A 42 -4.02 8.96 19.39
C GLU A 42 -3.18 8.53 20.62
N ALA A 43 -3.66 7.52 21.35
CA ALA A 43 -2.91 6.94 22.47
C ALA A 43 -1.81 5.99 21.97
N LEU A 44 -2.09 5.19 20.94
CA LEU A 44 -1.09 4.31 20.31
C LEU A 44 0.09 5.09 19.74
N LEU A 45 -0.17 6.29 19.22
CA LEU A 45 0.84 7.19 18.61
C LEU A 45 1.41 8.23 19.59
N ALA A 46 1.03 8.17 20.87
CA ALA A 46 1.57 9.08 21.87
C ALA A 46 3.07 8.80 22.13
N PRO A 47 3.87 9.82 22.49
CA PRO A 47 5.30 9.63 22.79
C PRO A 47 5.61 8.62 23.90
N ASP A 48 4.64 8.38 24.78
CA ASP A 48 4.66 7.43 25.89
C ASP A 48 3.68 6.26 25.68
N GLY A 49 3.16 6.11 24.46
CA GLY A 49 2.23 5.05 24.08
C GLY A 49 2.89 3.69 23.90
N PRO A 50 2.09 2.65 23.63
CA PRO A 50 2.61 1.34 23.26
C PRO A 50 3.53 1.45 22.03
N GLY A 51 4.69 0.80 22.09
CA GLY A 51 5.71 0.91 21.02
C GLY A 51 6.43 2.26 21.01
N ALA A 52 6.39 3.05 22.08
CA ALA A 52 7.12 4.30 22.19
C ALA A 52 8.62 4.11 21.91
N GLY A 53 9.16 4.92 20.99
CA GLY A 53 10.55 4.80 20.53
C GLY A 53 10.74 3.90 19.31
N GLU A 54 9.73 3.14 18.89
CA GLU A 54 9.77 2.37 17.64
C GLU A 54 9.27 3.20 16.46
N PRO A 55 9.91 3.06 15.29
CA PRO A 55 9.41 3.70 14.07
C PRO A 55 8.02 3.18 13.69
N VAL A 56 7.10 4.09 13.39
CA VAL A 56 5.84 3.76 12.75
C VAL A 56 6.12 3.52 11.26
N LEU A 57 5.87 2.31 10.80
CA LEU A 57 6.06 1.93 9.40
C LEU A 57 4.85 2.35 8.56
N LYS A 58 3.64 2.13 9.11
CA LYS A 58 2.39 2.38 8.41
C LYS A 58 1.25 2.61 9.39
N ILE A 59 0.34 3.49 9.04
CA ILE A 59 -0.97 3.61 9.66
C ILE A 59 -2.00 3.05 8.68
N LEU A 60 -2.79 2.09 9.14
CA LEU A 60 -3.92 1.56 8.41
C LEU A 60 -5.18 2.33 8.83
N ALA A 61 -5.96 2.78 7.85
CA ALA A 61 -7.22 3.49 8.10
C ALA A 61 -8.34 2.76 7.37
N TYR A 62 -9.35 2.29 8.11
CA TYR A 62 -10.49 1.58 7.56
C TYR A 62 -11.77 2.38 7.78
N HIS A 63 -12.64 2.41 6.75
CA HIS A 63 -13.97 2.99 6.88
C HIS A 63 -15.05 1.96 6.51
N PRO A 64 -16.05 1.71 7.39
CA PRO A 64 -16.98 0.59 7.22
C PRO A 64 -18.00 0.77 6.09
N THR A 65 -18.28 2.01 5.66
CA THR A 65 -19.39 2.31 4.76
C THR A 65 -19.06 3.17 3.56
N LEU A 66 -17.89 3.81 3.52
CA LEU A 66 -17.51 4.63 2.37
C LEU A 66 -17.09 3.74 1.18
N ASP A 67 -17.36 4.24 -0.01
CA ASP A 67 -16.79 3.68 -1.24
C ASP A 67 -15.26 3.75 -1.18
N PRO A 68 -14.52 2.69 -1.56
CA PRO A 68 -13.06 2.64 -1.43
C PRO A 68 -12.32 3.75 -2.18
N ASP A 69 -12.75 4.10 -3.40
CA ASP A 69 -12.08 5.14 -4.21
C ASP A 69 -12.45 6.55 -3.72
N ALA A 70 -13.69 6.74 -3.30
CA ALA A 70 -14.12 7.98 -2.66
C ALA A 70 -13.36 8.23 -1.35
N PHE A 71 -13.14 7.18 -0.54
CA PHE A 71 -12.39 7.28 0.71
C PHE A 71 -10.90 7.60 0.46
N LEU A 72 -10.28 6.96 -0.55
CA LEU A 72 -8.91 7.27 -0.97
C LEU A 72 -8.77 8.73 -1.41
N THR A 73 -9.70 9.21 -2.23
CA THR A 73 -9.71 10.59 -2.72
C THR A 73 -9.85 11.60 -1.59
N LEU A 74 -10.80 11.36 -0.68
CA LEU A 74 -11.04 12.19 0.49
C LEU A 74 -9.82 12.23 1.41
N ALA A 75 -9.20 11.08 1.66
CA ALA A 75 -8.02 10.99 2.52
C ALA A 75 -6.82 11.74 1.94
N ARG A 76 -6.58 11.63 0.63
CA ARG A 76 -5.53 12.37 -0.07
C ARG A 76 -5.74 13.88 0.04
N LEU A 77 -6.97 14.35 -0.12
CA LEU A 77 -7.30 15.78 0.04
C LEU A 77 -7.10 16.26 1.48
N ALA A 78 -7.53 15.48 2.47
CA ALA A 78 -7.44 15.85 3.88
C ALA A 78 -6.00 15.83 4.41
N ILE A 79 -5.19 14.87 3.98
CA ILE A 79 -3.81 14.67 4.46
C ILE A 79 -2.82 15.52 3.67
N GLY A 80 -3.03 15.70 2.34
CA GLY A 80 -2.13 16.42 1.45
C GLY A 80 -0.73 15.81 1.47
N ASP A 81 0.29 16.65 1.37
CA ASP A 81 1.70 16.25 1.25
C ASP A 81 2.33 15.77 2.58
N ARG A 82 1.55 15.66 3.67
CA ARG A 82 2.05 15.24 4.98
C ARG A 82 2.37 13.76 5.07
N ALA A 83 1.73 12.95 4.21
CA ALA A 83 1.95 11.52 4.15
C ALA A 83 1.54 10.98 2.77
N ASN A 84 2.09 9.84 2.40
CA ASN A 84 1.64 9.09 1.23
C ASN A 84 0.42 8.26 1.61
N VAL A 85 -0.67 8.39 0.84
CA VAL A 85 -1.93 7.66 1.06
C VAL A 85 -2.24 6.80 -0.16
N THR A 86 -2.37 5.51 0.06
CA THR A 86 -2.64 4.54 -0.99
C THR A 86 -3.59 3.44 -0.52
N ARG A 87 -3.93 2.52 -1.43
CA ARG A 87 -4.83 1.40 -1.18
C ARG A 87 -4.28 0.13 -1.83
N SER A 88 -4.25 -0.97 -1.07
CA SER A 88 -3.75 -2.28 -1.51
C SER A 88 -4.83 -3.37 -1.56
N SER A 89 -6.09 -3.02 -1.31
CA SER A 89 -7.21 -3.96 -1.29
C SER A 89 -8.46 -3.36 -1.94
N PRO A 90 -9.43 -4.18 -2.35
CA PRO A 90 -10.72 -3.69 -2.87
C PRO A 90 -11.63 -3.07 -1.80
N SER A 91 -11.29 -3.18 -0.52
CA SER A 91 -12.05 -2.57 0.58
C SER A 91 -11.64 -1.11 0.83
N ALA A 92 -12.43 -0.37 1.62
CA ALA A 92 -12.10 0.97 2.09
C ALA A 92 -11.04 0.93 3.20
N LEU A 93 -9.91 0.26 2.92
CA LEU A 93 -8.71 0.17 3.73
C LEU A 93 -7.59 0.95 3.06
N LEU A 94 -7.16 2.01 3.72
CA LEU A 94 -6.04 2.84 3.26
C LEU A 94 -4.77 2.52 4.02
N GLU A 95 -3.66 2.62 3.32
CA GLU A 95 -2.30 2.57 3.86
C GLU A 95 -1.71 3.97 3.84
N ILE A 96 -1.25 4.45 4.99
CA ILE A 96 -0.69 5.78 5.17
C ILE A 96 0.76 5.63 5.64
N SER A 97 1.70 6.01 4.80
CA SER A 97 3.14 5.93 5.04
C SER A 97 3.75 7.33 5.12
N GLY A 98 5.01 7.42 5.52
CA GLY A 98 5.75 8.68 5.50
C GLY A 98 5.77 9.34 4.13
N PRO A 99 5.93 10.68 4.04
CA PRO A 99 5.99 11.38 2.76
C PRO A 99 7.15 10.85 1.92
N GLY A 100 6.90 10.61 0.64
CA GLY A 100 7.88 10.06 -0.31
C GLY A 100 8.18 8.56 -0.17
N VAL A 101 7.53 7.86 0.76
CA VAL A 101 7.66 6.41 0.90
C VAL A 101 6.60 5.72 0.04
N SER A 102 7.05 4.97 -0.96
CA SER A 102 6.19 4.16 -1.83
C SER A 102 6.92 2.89 -2.28
N LYS A 103 6.19 1.95 -2.90
CA LYS A 103 6.81 0.77 -3.52
C LYS A 103 7.85 1.18 -4.57
N ALA A 104 7.56 2.21 -5.36
CA ALA A 104 8.46 2.74 -6.38
C ALA A 104 9.74 3.33 -5.77
N SER A 105 9.62 4.25 -4.80
CA SER A 105 10.77 4.90 -4.20
C SER A 105 11.70 3.90 -3.49
N THR A 106 11.12 2.93 -2.79
CA THR A 106 11.90 1.89 -2.09
C THR A 106 12.57 0.94 -3.09
N LEU A 107 11.86 0.50 -4.14
CA LEU A 107 12.44 -0.35 -5.19
C LEU A 107 13.57 0.37 -5.92
N ALA A 108 13.39 1.64 -6.25
CA ALA A 108 14.43 2.45 -6.90
C ALA A 108 15.70 2.56 -6.04
N LEU A 109 15.58 2.75 -4.72
CA LEU A 109 16.73 2.73 -3.80
C LEU A 109 17.42 1.37 -3.80
N CYS A 110 16.66 0.29 -3.67
CA CYS A 110 17.21 -1.07 -3.69
C CYS A 110 17.94 -1.41 -5.01
N CYS A 111 17.42 -0.96 -6.14
CA CYS A 111 18.04 -1.12 -7.45
C CYS A 111 19.32 -0.30 -7.57
N ALA A 112 19.29 0.98 -7.15
CA ALA A 112 20.45 1.85 -7.18
C ALA A 112 21.62 1.30 -6.34
N GLU A 113 21.36 0.78 -5.14
CA GLU A 113 22.37 0.13 -4.28
C GLU A 113 23.03 -1.08 -4.94
N ARG A 114 22.36 -1.74 -5.89
CA ARG A 114 22.82 -2.91 -6.62
C ARG A 114 23.33 -2.63 -8.02
N GLY A 115 23.28 -1.36 -8.45
CA GLY A 115 23.66 -0.96 -9.81
C GLY A 115 22.70 -1.46 -10.88
N ILE A 116 21.42 -1.73 -10.52
CA ILE A 116 20.38 -2.19 -11.44
C ILE A 116 19.66 -0.96 -12.00
N SER A 117 19.59 -0.84 -13.33
CA SER A 117 18.80 0.20 -14.02
C SER A 117 17.31 -0.13 -13.94
N HIS A 118 16.46 0.91 -13.93
CA HIS A 118 15.01 0.69 -14.01
C HIS A 118 14.59 -0.07 -15.28
N GLU A 119 15.35 0.07 -16.37
CA GLU A 119 15.14 -0.63 -17.64
C GLU A 119 15.29 -2.17 -17.52
N GLU A 120 16.03 -2.64 -16.50
CA GLU A 120 16.25 -4.05 -16.19
C GLU A 120 15.18 -4.62 -15.25
N VAL A 121 14.22 -3.79 -14.81
CA VAL A 121 13.19 -4.18 -13.84
C VAL A 121 11.90 -4.53 -14.56
N VAL A 122 11.34 -5.68 -14.19
CA VAL A 122 9.98 -6.09 -14.53
C VAL A 122 9.12 -6.01 -13.28
N ALA A 123 8.00 -5.28 -13.34
CA ALA A 123 7.09 -5.11 -12.21
C ALA A 123 5.69 -5.64 -12.53
N PHE A 124 5.02 -6.15 -11.49
CA PHE A 124 3.65 -6.65 -11.55
C PHE A 124 2.81 -5.94 -10.50
N GLY A 125 1.53 -5.68 -10.79
CA GLY A 125 0.65 -5.06 -9.84
C GLY A 125 -0.83 -5.21 -10.16
N ASP A 126 -1.67 -5.05 -9.14
CA ASP A 126 -3.12 -5.12 -9.26
C ASP A 126 -3.86 -4.01 -8.53
N MET A 127 -3.21 -3.30 -7.59
CA MET A 127 -3.86 -2.30 -6.75
C MET A 127 -3.22 -0.90 -6.88
N PRO A 128 -3.93 0.18 -6.50
CA PRO A 128 -3.46 1.56 -6.66
C PRO A 128 -2.07 1.87 -6.07
N ASN A 129 -1.63 1.13 -5.05
CA ASN A 129 -0.28 1.27 -4.48
C ASN A 129 0.84 0.75 -5.40
N ASP A 130 0.51 0.09 -6.51
CA ASP A 130 1.46 -0.41 -7.49
C ASP A 130 1.70 0.57 -8.65
N VAL A 131 0.80 1.54 -8.86
CA VAL A 131 0.81 2.46 -10.01
C VAL A 131 2.16 3.13 -10.22
N GLU A 132 2.74 3.71 -9.16
CA GLU A 132 4.04 4.39 -9.24
C GLU A 132 5.16 3.41 -9.62
N MET A 133 5.16 2.21 -9.05
CA MET A 133 6.15 1.17 -9.32
C MET A 133 6.06 0.67 -10.77
N LEU A 134 4.83 0.45 -11.27
CA LEU A 134 4.59 0.02 -12.65
C LEU A 134 5.01 1.11 -13.65
N THR A 135 4.81 2.37 -13.32
CA THR A 135 5.22 3.50 -14.15
C THR A 135 6.74 3.67 -14.17
N TRP A 136 7.43 3.35 -13.07
CA TRP A 136 8.88 3.49 -12.94
C TRP A 136 9.65 2.35 -13.61
N ALA A 137 9.15 1.12 -13.56
CA ALA A 137 9.83 -0.06 -14.11
C ALA A 137 9.95 -0.02 -15.64
N GLY A 138 11.02 -0.57 -16.18
CA GLY A 138 11.27 -0.66 -17.63
C GLY A 138 10.21 -1.49 -18.36
N GLN A 139 9.73 -2.55 -17.72
CA GLN A 139 8.58 -3.33 -18.15
C GLN A 139 7.62 -3.53 -16.98
N SER A 140 6.33 -3.43 -17.24
CA SER A 140 5.33 -3.59 -16.19
C SER A 140 4.06 -4.28 -16.70
N TYR A 141 3.46 -5.11 -15.86
CA TYR A 141 2.29 -5.89 -16.21
C TYR A 141 1.19 -5.73 -15.19
N ALA A 142 0.02 -5.28 -15.63
CA ALA A 142 -1.19 -5.31 -14.85
C ALA A 142 -1.75 -6.74 -14.79
N MET A 143 -2.12 -7.19 -13.60
CA MET A 143 -2.81 -8.47 -13.42
C MET A 143 -4.21 -8.42 -14.06
N GLY A 144 -4.74 -9.55 -14.49
CA GLY A 144 -6.04 -9.62 -15.15
C GLY A 144 -7.22 -9.12 -14.31
N ASN A 145 -7.09 -9.18 -12.98
CA ASN A 145 -8.04 -8.66 -11.99
C ASN A 145 -7.69 -7.27 -11.46
N ALA A 146 -6.77 -6.54 -12.11
CA ALA A 146 -6.25 -5.29 -11.61
C ALA A 146 -7.27 -4.13 -11.64
N HIS A 147 -7.07 -3.18 -10.73
CA HIS A 147 -7.79 -1.91 -10.70
C HIS A 147 -7.63 -1.14 -12.04
N PRO A 148 -8.63 -0.37 -12.51
CA PRO A 148 -8.54 0.38 -13.76
C PRO A 148 -7.30 1.29 -13.87
N ASP A 149 -6.91 1.97 -12.79
CA ASP A 149 -5.74 2.84 -12.78
C ASP A 149 -4.43 2.07 -12.99
N VAL A 150 -4.34 0.84 -12.46
CA VAL A 150 -3.21 -0.06 -12.67
C VAL A 150 -3.12 -0.51 -14.11
N ILE A 151 -4.29 -0.87 -14.70
CA ILE A 151 -4.39 -1.24 -16.11
C ILE A 151 -3.95 -0.10 -17.03
N ALA A 152 -4.26 1.15 -16.65
CA ALA A 152 -3.88 2.33 -17.43
C ALA A 152 -2.39 2.69 -17.30
N ALA A 153 -1.75 2.34 -16.18
CA ALA A 153 -0.35 2.68 -15.88
C ALA A 153 0.65 1.65 -16.42
N ALA A 154 0.28 0.38 -16.50
CA ALA A 154 1.18 -0.70 -16.91
C ALA A 154 1.43 -0.69 -18.43
N SER A 155 2.64 -1.12 -18.83
CA SER A 155 3.02 -1.27 -20.24
C SER A 155 2.43 -2.52 -20.91
N GLY A 156 2.02 -3.52 -20.10
CA GLY A 156 1.42 -4.78 -20.57
C GLY A 156 0.37 -5.32 -19.62
N ARG A 157 -0.21 -6.46 -19.97
CA ARG A 157 -1.20 -7.18 -19.15
C ARG A 157 -0.87 -8.66 -19.11
N THR A 158 -1.27 -9.30 -18.02
CA THR A 158 -1.24 -10.75 -17.88
C THR A 158 -2.60 -11.27 -17.40
N VAL A 159 -2.69 -12.57 -17.15
CA VAL A 159 -3.89 -13.19 -16.56
C VAL A 159 -4.02 -12.86 -15.07
N ALA A 160 -5.12 -13.27 -14.45
CA ALA A 160 -5.41 -12.91 -13.06
C ALA A 160 -4.43 -13.55 -12.04
N ASN A 161 -4.44 -13.04 -10.82
CA ASN A 161 -3.63 -13.56 -9.70
C ASN A 161 -3.85 -15.06 -9.48
N ASN A 162 -5.09 -15.54 -9.63
CA ASN A 162 -5.45 -16.95 -9.44
C ASN A 162 -5.12 -17.84 -10.65
N ASP A 163 -4.68 -17.26 -11.76
CA ASP A 163 -4.33 -17.93 -13.01
C ASP A 163 -2.81 -17.87 -13.28
N ASP A 164 -2.01 -17.73 -12.23
CA ASP A 164 -0.53 -17.70 -12.26
C ASP A 164 0.06 -16.61 -13.19
N GLY A 165 -0.60 -15.43 -13.27
CA GLY A 165 -0.25 -14.37 -14.21
C GLY A 165 1.19 -13.86 -14.12
N VAL A 166 1.81 -13.88 -12.96
CA VAL A 166 3.23 -13.54 -12.80
C VAL A 166 4.12 -14.61 -13.45
N ALA A 167 3.82 -15.89 -13.18
CA ALA A 167 4.61 -17.02 -13.72
C ALA A 167 4.56 -17.05 -15.25
N VAL A 168 3.37 -16.84 -15.85
CA VAL A 168 3.18 -16.80 -17.32
C VAL A 168 4.14 -15.79 -17.96
N VAL A 169 4.25 -14.58 -17.42
CA VAL A 169 5.14 -13.57 -17.99
C VAL A 169 6.61 -13.91 -17.77
N ILE A 170 6.96 -14.40 -16.57
CA ILE A 170 8.36 -14.80 -16.27
C ILE A 170 8.82 -15.90 -17.22
N GLU A 171 7.98 -16.91 -17.49
CA GLU A 171 8.29 -18.00 -18.43
C GLU A 171 8.50 -17.47 -19.86
N GLN A 172 7.66 -16.53 -20.32
CA GLN A 172 7.84 -15.88 -21.61
C GLN A 172 9.16 -15.10 -21.70
N LEU A 173 9.47 -14.29 -20.70
CA LEU A 173 10.69 -13.50 -20.67
C LEU A 173 11.97 -14.37 -20.63
N LEU A 174 11.89 -15.54 -20.00
CA LEU A 174 13.02 -16.49 -19.98
C LEU A 174 13.17 -17.20 -21.32
N ALA A 175 12.07 -17.58 -21.97
CA ALA A 175 12.10 -18.21 -23.30
C ALA A 175 12.64 -17.28 -24.40
N ASP A 176 12.42 -15.97 -24.28
CA ASP A 176 12.91 -14.97 -25.25
C ASP A 176 14.42 -14.68 -25.09
N ARG A 177 15.09 -15.25 -24.08
CA ARG A 177 16.55 -15.10 -23.85
C ARG A 177 17.39 -16.21 -24.47
N ASP A 178 16.77 -17.33 -24.87
CA ASP A 178 17.42 -18.47 -25.52
C ASP A 178 17.37 -18.34 -27.07
#